data_f9e7d4f06a7ebbec7ed40f63b0b91cf0
#
_entry.id   f9e7d4f06a7ebbec7ed40f63b0b91cf0
#
_cell.length_a   1.000
_cell.length_b   1.000
_cell.length_c   1.000
_cell.angle_alpha   90.00
_cell.angle_beta   90.00
_cell.angle_gamma   90.00
#
_symmetry.space_group_name_H-M   'P 1'
#
loop_
_entity.id
_entity.type
_entity.pdbx_description
1 polymer ?
#
loop_
_entity_poly.entity_id
_entity_poly.type
_entity_poly.pdbx_seq_one_letter_code
_entity_poly.pdbx_strand_id
1 'polypeptide(L)'
;MACCQSLVMKSEYHALELLSRQGCLRNIPPERPAPSRVVASMLKPKALRAGSTIGIASPASNVDREAFFKGVETLESAGYQVRFSERVLAQEYYFAGSHQERAAELTRLFVDPAIDAVFCARGGYGCHHLLGYLDASVLRRCPKVFLGYSDITVLLQFLENQCGMVCFHGPMVAREFALGEPSYNQQNLHRCLAVSDAGQRIAASGTETLSPGAARGRLTGGCLSLLTALLGTPFEIQTRNRILFLEDVNAKPYQIDRMLMQLKLAGKLEGVRGIVFGEMLNCVQSADQGYRLQEILYAILKEFGIPVLYGLPSGHTSTGSLTLPFGVEATLNAEEQYLQLEEAAVE
;
A
#
# COMPACT_ATOMS: atom_id res chain seq x y z
N MET A 1 -0.02 -28.83 -36.36
CA MET A 1 -0.35 -29.99 -35.51
C MET A 1 0.02 -29.58 -34.12
N ALA A 2 -0.73 -29.51 -33.16
CA ALA A 2 -2.05 -29.77 -32.68
C ALA A 2 -2.25 -28.79 -31.52
N CYS A 3 -3.30 -28.04 -31.41
CA CYS A 3 -4.56 -28.46 -30.77
C CYS A 3 -4.39 -29.08 -29.36
N CYS A 4 -4.50 -28.26 -28.32
CA CYS A 4 -4.91 -28.54 -26.94
C CYS A 4 -4.84 -27.23 -26.14
N GLN A 5 -5.78 -26.70 -25.39
CA GLN A 5 -7.11 -27.12 -24.97
C GLN A 5 -7.83 -25.91 -24.45
N SER A 6 -8.91 -25.54 -25.01
CA SER A 6 -9.94 -24.70 -24.42
C SER A 6 -11.01 -25.61 -23.82
N LEU A 7 -10.86 -26.00 -22.58
CA LEU A 7 -11.92 -26.70 -21.86
C LEU A 7 -11.60 -26.63 -20.35
N VAL A 8 -11.98 -25.56 -19.72
CA VAL A 8 -12.47 -25.46 -18.30
C VAL A 8 -12.75 -23.98 -18.09
N MET A 9 -13.95 -23.53 -18.20
CA MET A 9 -14.48 -22.30 -17.59
C MET A 9 -15.92 -22.00 -18.08
N LYS A 10 -16.78 -23.01 -18.16
CA LYS A 10 -18.19 -22.78 -18.48
C LYS A 10 -19.17 -23.07 -17.34
N SER A 11 -18.73 -23.55 -16.19
CA SER A 11 -19.64 -23.96 -15.12
C SER A 11 -19.85 -22.94 -14.00
N GLU A 12 -19.02 -21.89 -13.90
CA GLU A 12 -19.09 -20.93 -12.79
C GLU A 12 -19.84 -19.62 -13.09
N TYR A 13 -20.21 -19.40 -14.35
CA TYR A 13 -21.00 -18.21 -14.73
C TYR A 13 -22.43 -18.21 -14.20
N HIS A 14 -22.98 -19.39 -13.86
CA HIS A 14 -24.39 -19.51 -13.44
C HIS A 14 -24.65 -19.06 -11.98
N ALA A 15 -23.63 -19.08 -11.13
CA ALA A 15 -23.78 -18.64 -9.72
C ALA A 15 -23.77 -17.10 -9.55
N LEU A 16 -23.09 -16.39 -10.46
CA LEU A 16 -23.05 -14.93 -10.44
C LEU A 16 -24.25 -14.26 -11.11
N GLU A 17 -24.90 -14.92 -12.05
CA GLU A 17 -26.12 -14.43 -12.70
C GLU A 17 -27.34 -14.44 -11.75
N LEU A 18 -27.35 -15.32 -10.76
CA LEU A 18 -28.42 -15.37 -9.74
C LEU A 18 -28.33 -14.22 -8.73
N LEU A 19 -27.17 -13.63 -8.50
CA LEU A 19 -27.00 -12.48 -7.61
C LEU A 19 -27.30 -11.14 -8.30
N SER A 20 -27.24 -11.08 -9.64
CA SER A 20 -27.56 -9.86 -10.40
C SER A 20 -29.05 -9.61 -10.65
N ARG A 21 -29.90 -10.63 -10.47
CA ARG A 21 -31.36 -10.55 -10.73
C ARG A 21 -32.21 -10.13 -9.52
N GLN A 22 -31.63 -10.00 -8.34
CA GLN A 22 -32.36 -9.40 -7.21
C GLN A 22 -32.03 -7.89 -7.15
N GLY A 23 -32.80 -7.12 -7.92
CA GLY A 23 -32.81 -5.66 -7.93
C GLY A 23 -33.13 -5.08 -6.57
N CYS A 24 -32.11 -4.88 -5.75
CA CYS A 24 -32.16 -4.09 -4.52
C CYS A 24 -30.83 -3.35 -4.29
N LEU A 25 -30.40 -2.58 -5.29
CA LEU A 25 -29.48 -1.47 -5.03
C LEU A 25 -30.34 -0.29 -4.55
N ARG A 26 -30.76 -0.32 -3.30
CA ARG A 26 -31.14 0.92 -2.61
C ARG A 26 -29.86 1.73 -2.46
N ASN A 27 -29.90 2.98 -2.95
CA ASN A 27 -28.96 4.05 -2.57
C ASN A 27 -29.13 4.32 -1.06
N ILE A 28 -28.54 3.46 -0.24
CA ILE A 28 -28.34 3.73 1.18
C ILE A 28 -27.03 4.52 1.22
N PRO A 29 -27.03 5.80 1.62
CA PRO A 29 -25.78 6.46 1.93
C PRO A 29 -25.10 5.58 2.99
N PRO A 30 -23.77 5.32 2.89
CA PRO A 30 -23.09 4.50 3.87
C PRO A 30 -23.34 5.15 5.25
N GLU A 31 -23.99 4.41 6.15
CA GLU A 31 -24.03 4.81 7.55
C GLU A 31 -22.59 5.10 7.96
N ARG A 32 -22.34 6.23 8.64
CA ARG A 32 -21.03 6.50 9.20
C ARG A 32 -20.63 5.27 10.01
N PRO A 33 -19.56 4.55 9.62
CA PRO A 33 -19.14 3.41 10.43
C PRO A 33 -18.92 3.94 11.83
N ALA A 34 -19.41 3.21 12.82
CA ALA A 34 -19.14 3.49 14.22
C ALA A 34 -17.62 3.65 14.39
N PRO A 35 -17.13 4.55 15.26
CA PRO A 35 -15.71 4.79 15.46
C PRO A 35 -15.03 3.44 15.62
N SER A 36 -14.04 3.15 14.78
CA SER A 36 -13.38 1.86 14.67
C SER A 36 -13.01 1.36 16.07
N ARG A 37 -13.57 0.22 16.48
CA ARG A 37 -13.10 -0.49 17.67
C ARG A 37 -11.60 -0.65 17.50
N VAL A 38 -10.81 -0.21 18.49
CA VAL A 38 -9.37 -0.49 18.55
C VAL A 38 -9.22 -2.00 18.33
N VAL A 39 -8.73 -2.39 17.16
CA VAL A 39 -8.52 -3.80 16.84
C VAL A 39 -7.37 -4.24 17.72
N ALA A 40 -7.65 -5.10 18.69
CA ALA A 40 -6.69 -5.54 19.70
C ALA A 40 -5.47 -6.26 19.08
N SER A 41 -5.67 -6.94 17.94
CA SER A 41 -4.60 -7.54 17.13
C SER A 41 -4.92 -7.43 15.65
N MET A 42 -3.90 -7.17 14.83
CA MET A 42 -4.03 -7.19 13.37
C MET A 42 -3.99 -8.64 12.88
N LEU A 43 -4.78 -8.91 11.84
CA LEU A 43 -4.70 -10.19 11.12
C LEU A 43 -3.43 -10.18 10.26
N LYS A 44 -2.59 -11.17 10.47
CA LYS A 44 -1.37 -11.37 9.67
C LYS A 44 -1.65 -12.36 8.56
N PRO A 45 -1.19 -12.10 7.33
CA PRO A 45 -1.24 -13.08 6.27
C PRO A 45 -0.18 -14.19 6.50
N LYS A 46 -0.37 -15.34 5.86
CA LYS A 46 0.64 -16.40 5.86
C LYS A 46 1.91 -15.96 5.14
N ALA A 47 3.05 -16.39 5.66
CA ALA A 47 4.36 -16.16 5.05
C ALA A 47 4.43 -16.81 3.66
N LEU A 48 4.97 -16.09 2.67
CA LEU A 48 5.20 -16.63 1.34
C LEU A 48 6.37 -17.63 1.35
N ARG A 49 6.28 -18.65 0.50
CA ARG A 49 7.30 -19.68 0.32
C ARG A 49 7.59 -19.87 -1.16
N ALA A 50 8.68 -20.55 -1.47
CA ALA A 50 8.90 -21.01 -2.85
C ALA A 50 7.69 -21.81 -3.33
N GLY A 51 7.20 -21.50 -4.54
CA GLY A 51 5.99 -22.07 -5.12
C GLY A 51 4.67 -21.44 -4.66
N SER A 52 4.67 -20.44 -3.75
CA SER A 52 3.47 -19.66 -3.41
C SER A 52 2.88 -18.99 -4.66
N THR A 53 1.56 -18.93 -4.74
CA THR A 53 0.84 -18.37 -5.88
C THR A 53 0.50 -16.89 -5.63
N ILE A 54 1.03 -16.02 -6.49
CA ILE A 54 0.76 -14.58 -6.50
C ILE A 54 -0.33 -14.29 -7.53
N GLY A 55 -1.46 -13.75 -7.08
CA GLY A 55 -2.48 -13.17 -7.94
C GLY A 55 -2.15 -11.71 -8.25
N ILE A 56 -2.21 -11.30 -9.53
CA ILE A 56 -1.96 -9.91 -9.89
C ILE A 56 -3.27 -9.18 -10.13
N ALA A 57 -3.44 -8.03 -9.46
CA ALA A 57 -4.56 -7.12 -9.62
C ALA A 57 -4.11 -5.79 -10.25
N SER A 58 -4.97 -5.19 -11.09
CA SER A 58 -4.84 -3.82 -11.59
C SER A 58 -5.95 -2.93 -11.00
N PRO A 59 -5.88 -2.54 -9.72
CA PRO A 59 -6.99 -1.82 -9.08
C PRO A 59 -7.04 -0.32 -9.44
N ALA A 60 -6.02 0.22 -10.08
CA ALA A 60 -5.86 1.63 -10.39
C ALA A 60 -5.83 1.91 -11.91
N SER A 61 -4.73 2.45 -12.41
CA SER A 61 -4.58 2.75 -13.84
C SER A 61 -4.20 1.50 -14.66
N ASN A 62 -4.49 1.58 -15.96
CA ASN A 62 -4.04 0.62 -16.96
C ASN A 62 -2.51 0.49 -16.98
N VAL A 63 -2.00 -0.68 -17.33
CA VAL A 63 -0.58 -1.01 -17.32
C VAL A 63 0.00 -1.06 -18.72
N ASP A 64 1.28 -0.75 -18.84
CA ASP A 64 2.06 -1.08 -20.02
C ASP A 64 2.23 -2.60 -20.12
N ARG A 65 1.92 -3.16 -21.27
CA ARG A 65 1.90 -4.61 -21.49
C ARG A 65 3.31 -5.22 -21.37
N GLU A 66 4.31 -4.58 -21.94
CA GLU A 66 5.69 -5.09 -21.92
C GLU A 66 6.25 -5.07 -20.49
N ALA A 67 6.10 -3.96 -19.79
CA ALA A 67 6.51 -3.85 -18.40
C ALA A 67 5.77 -4.86 -17.50
N PHE A 68 4.48 -5.09 -17.75
CA PHE A 68 3.71 -6.09 -17.02
C PHE A 68 4.31 -7.48 -17.14
N PHE A 69 4.59 -7.96 -18.36
CA PHE A 69 5.13 -9.30 -18.56
C PHE A 69 6.57 -9.44 -18.07
N LYS A 70 7.40 -8.39 -18.15
CA LYS A 70 8.73 -8.38 -17.53
C LYS A 70 8.63 -8.56 -16.00
N GLY A 71 7.69 -7.90 -15.37
CA GLY A 71 7.46 -8.06 -13.93
C GLY A 71 6.97 -9.45 -13.55
N VAL A 72 6.10 -10.06 -14.38
CA VAL A 72 5.67 -11.46 -14.22
C VAL A 72 6.87 -12.39 -14.30
N GLU A 73 7.71 -12.26 -15.33
CA GLU A 73 8.92 -13.08 -15.51
C GLU A 73 9.88 -12.97 -14.31
N THR A 74 10.03 -11.76 -13.74
CA THR A 74 10.84 -11.55 -12.53
C THR A 74 10.28 -12.32 -11.33
N LEU A 75 8.96 -12.31 -11.14
CA LEU A 75 8.33 -13.05 -10.02
C LEU A 75 8.42 -14.57 -10.23
N GLU A 76 8.23 -15.06 -11.45
CA GLU A 76 8.38 -16.49 -11.78
C GLU A 76 9.84 -16.94 -11.61
N SER A 77 10.80 -16.11 -12.01
CA SER A 77 12.24 -16.37 -11.82
C SER A 77 12.63 -16.38 -10.34
N ALA A 78 11.91 -15.65 -9.49
CA ALA A 78 12.06 -15.68 -8.03
C ALA A 78 11.41 -16.94 -7.40
N GLY A 79 10.82 -17.84 -8.18
CA GLY A 79 10.26 -19.12 -7.73
C GLY A 79 8.79 -19.07 -7.32
N TYR A 80 8.06 -18.01 -7.64
CA TYR A 80 6.62 -17.92 -7.40
C TYR A 80 5.82 -18.45 -8.60
N GLN A 81 4.61 -18.91 -8.33
CA GLN A 81 3.60 -19.11 -9.37
C GLN A 81 2.82 -17.80 -9.55
N VAL A 82 2.59 -17.38 -10.79
CA VAL A 82 1.87 -16.14 -11.05
C VAL A 82 0.53 -16.44 -11.73
N ARG A 83 -0.55 -15.82 -11.23
CA ARG A 83 -1.89 -15.92 -11.81
C ARG A 83 -2.49 -14.54 -12.03
N PHE A 84 -3.05 -14.33 -13.19
CA PHE A 84 -3.79 -13.11 -13.53
C PHE A 84 -4.86 -13.45 -14.58
N SER A 85 -5.89 -12.61 -14.64
CA SER A 85 -6.84 -12.65 -15.76
C SER A 85 -6.39 -11.67 -16.85
N GLU A 86 -6.88 -11.84 -18.08
CA GLU A 86 -6.63 -10.88 -19.17
C GLU A 86 -7.12 -9.47 -18.85
N ARG A 87 -8.06 -9.32 -17.88
CA ARG A 87 -8.57 -8.04 -17.40
C ARG A 87 -7.50 -7.16 -16.77
N VAL A 88 -6.39 -7.73 -16.30
CA VAL A 88 -5.27 -6.95 -15.75
C VAL A 88 -4.72 -5.94 -16.77
N LEU A 89 -4.90 -6.24 -18.08
CA LEU A 89 -4.47 -5.40 -19.21
C LEU A 89 -5.63 -4.55 -19.78
N ALA A 90 -6.81 -4.55 -19.15
CA ALA A 90 -7.93 -3.76 -19.63
C ALA A 90 -7.63 -2.27 -19.56
N GLN A 91 -8.26 -1.51 -20.45
CA GLN A 91 -8.13 -0.07 -20.52
C GLN A 91 -9.51 0.57 -20.74
N GLU A 92 -9.86 1.47 -19.84
CA GLU A 92 -11.03 2.35 -19.94
C GLU A 92 -10.59 3.75 -19.47
N TYR A 93 -10.44 4.68 -20.42
CA TYR A 93 -9.75 5.96 -20.19
C TYR A 93 -8.34 5.74 -19.62
N TYR A 94 -8.10 6.15 -18.38
CA TYR A 94 -6.82 5.96 -17.66
C TYR A 94 -6.91 4.85 -16.61
N PHE A 95 -8.04 4.13 -16.49
CA PHE A 95 -8.25 3.02 -15.58
C PHE A 95 -7.94 1.66 -16.21
N ALA A 96 -7.70 0.67 -15.39
CA ALA A 96 -7.61 -0.74 -15.81
C ALA A 96 -9.01 -1.39 -15.89
N GLY A 97 -9.92 -0.79 -16.66
CA GLY A 97 -11.31 -1.21 -16.80
C GLY A 97 -12.28 -0.52 -15.81
N SER A 98 -13.54 -0.93 -15.81
CA SER A 98 -14.58 -0.34 -15.00
C SER A 98 -14.33 -0.52 -13.49
N HIS A 99 -14.93 0.34 -12.67
CA HIS A 99 -14.76 0.30 -11.22
C HIS A 99 -15.27 -1.02 -10.62
N GLN A 100 -16.42 -1.50 -11.09
CA GLN A 100 -17.03 -2.75 -10.66
C GLN A 100 -16.13 -3.95 -10.98
N GLU A 101 -15.60 -4.02 -12.19
CA GLU A 101 -14.73 -5.12 -12.62
C GLU A 101 -13.43 -5.17 -11.84
N ARG A 102 -12.78 -4.01 -11.59
CA ARG A 102 -11.55 -3.94 -10.79
C ARG A 102 -11.80 -4.38 -9.33
N ALA A 103 -12.90 -3.95 -8.73
CA ALA A 103 -13.27 -4.35 -7.37
C ALA A 103 -13.64 -5.84 -7.28
N ALA A 104 -14.38 -6.36 -8.28
CA ALA A 104 -14.74 -7.77 -8.34
C ALA A 104 -13.50 -8.67 -8.53
N GLU A 105 -12.55 -8.26 -9.37
CA GLU A 105 -11.29 -9.00 -9.54
C GLU A 105 -10.47 -9.01 -8.25
N LEU A 106 -10.32 -7.86 -7.60
CA LEU A 106 -9.62 -7.78 -6.32
C LEU A 106 -10.27 -8.70 -5.28
N THR A 107 -11.60 -8.66 -5.16
CA THR A 107 -12.34 -9.53 -4.24
C THR A 107 -12.13 -11.00 -4.58
N ARG A 108 -12.21 -11.37 -5.86
CA ARG A 108 -11.99 -12.75 -6.33
C ARG A 108 -10.60 -13.26 -5.93
N LEU A 109 -9.55 -12.46 -6.14
CA LEU A 109 -8.20 -12.84 -5.76
C LEU A 109 -8.05 -13.03 -4.25
N PHE A 110 -8.74 -12.23 -3.44
CA PHE A 110 -8.73 -12.41 -1.98
C PHE A 110 -9.46 -13.68 -1.54
N VAL A 111 -10.60 -14.03 -2.14
CA VAL A 111 -11.38 -15.19 -1.69
C VAL A 111 -10.91 -16.51 -2.31
N ASP A 112 -10.16 -16.49 -3.40
CA ASP A 112 -9.64 -17.70 -4.04
C ASP A 112 -8.60 -18.40 -3.14
N PRO A 113 -8.87 -19.61 -2.61
CA PRO A 113 -7.95 -20.31 -1.72
C PRO A 113 -6.65 -20.76 -2.41
N ALA A 114 -6.59 -20.73 -3.74
CA ALA A 114 -5.39 -21.07 -4.52
C ALA A 114 -4.43 -19.88 -4.69
N ILE A 115 -4.79 -18.70 -4.18
CA ILE A 115 -3.95 -17.50 -4.20
C ILE A 115 -3.42 -17.24 -2.78
N ASP A 116 -2.10 -17.12 -2.63
CA ASP A 116 -1.43 -16.82 -1.36
C ASP A 116 -1.21 -15.32 -1.14
N ALA A 117 -0.99 -14.57 -2.23
CA ALA A 117 -0.73 -13.14 -2.20
C ALA A 117 -1.44 -12.41 -3.33
N VAL A 118 -1.72 -11.12 -3.14
CA VAL A 118 -2.22 -10.20 -4.18
C VAL A 118 -1.21 -9.07 -4.36
N PHE A 119 -0.56 -9.03 -5.52
CA PHE A 119 0.37 -7.97 -5.89
C PHE A 119 -0.30 -7.01 -6.87
N CYS A 120 -0.14 -5.71 -6.64
CA CYS A 120 -0.70 -4.71 -7.54
C CYS A 120 0.18 -4.53 -8.78
N ALA A 121 -0.43 -4.47 -9.95
CA ALA A 121 0.29 -4.29 -11.21
C ALA A 121 0.97 -2.91 -11.27
N ARG A 122 0.23 -1.85 -10.90
CA ARG A 122 0.74 -0.48 -10.76
C ARG A 122 -0.22 0.39 -9.96
N GLY A 123 0.24 1.58 -9.57
CA GLY A 123 -0.58 2.67 -9.07
C GLY A 123 -1.18 3.52 -10.20
N GLY A 124 -1.11 4.83 -10.05
CA GLY A 124 -1.72 5.81 -10.94
C GLY A 124 -2.92 6.47 -10.31
N TYR A 125 -4.15 6.13 -10.75
CA TYR A 125 -5.36 6.63 -10.16
C TYR A 125 -6.52 5.64 -10.30
N GLY A 126 -7.42 5.61 -9.30
CA GLY A 126 -8.69 4.89 -9.42
C GLY A 126 -9.11 4.06 -8.22
N CYS A 127 -8.26 3.87 -7.19
CA CYS A 127 -8.59 3.05 -6.02
C CYS A 127 -9.71 3.66 -5.17
N HIS A 128 -9.86 4.99 -5.13
CA HIS A 128 -10.98 5.65 -4.43
C HIS A 128 -12.34 5.16 -4.91
N HIS A 129 -12.49 4.91 -6.21
CA HIS A 129 -13.75 4.43 -6.78
C HIS A 129 -14.10 3.00 -6.37
N LEU A 130 -13.14 2.22 -5.86
CA LEU A 130 -13.37 0.84 -5.46
C LEU A 130 -13.98 0.73 -4.07
N LEU A 131 -13.77 1.71 -3.19
CA LEU A 131 -14.13 1.65 -1.77
C LEU A 131 -15.62 1.35 -1.54
N GLY A 132 -16.51 1.83 -2.42
CA GLY A 132 -17.95 1.56 -2.36
C GLY A 132 -18.37 0.17 -2.84
N TYR A 133 -17.47 -0.60 -3.46
CA TYR A 133 -17.73 -1.94 -4.00
C TYR A 133 -17.07 -3.05 -3.16
N LEU A 134 -16.18 -2.70 -2.23
CA LEU A 134 -15.45 -3.66 -1.42
C LEU A 134 -16.20 -3.96 -0.12
N ASP A 135 -16.34 -5.23 0.21
CA ASP A 135 -16.90 -5.68 1.48
C ASP A 135 -15.77 -6.08 2.44
N ALA A 136 -15.53 -5.23 3.46
CA ALA A 136 -14.51 -5.48 4.47
C ALA A 136 -14.73 -6.79 5.23
N SER A 137 -15.99 -7.21 5.43
CA SER A 137 -16.30 -8.46 6.14
C SER A 137 -15.92 -9.71 5.35
N VAL A 138 -15.96 -9.62 4.02
CA VAL A 138 -15.49 -10.68 3.10
C VAL A 138 -13.98 -10.75 3.11
N LEU A 139 -13.30 -9.62 2.87
CA LEU A 139 -11.84 -9.58 2.77
C LEU A 139 -11.18 -9.98 4.10
N ARG A 140 -11.72 -9.54 5.24
CA ARG A 140 -11.21 -9.87 6.57
C ARG A 140 -11.11 -11.38 6.85
N ARG A 141 -11.96 -12.20 6.21
CA ARG A 141 -11.92 -13.66 6.38
C ARG A 141 -10.80 -14.36 5.59
N CYS A 142 -10.15 -13.63 4.69
CA CYS A 142 -9.15 -14.17 3.78
C CYS A 142 -7.86 -13.33 3.84
N PRO A 143 -7.15 -13.26 4.99
CA PRO A 143 -5.94 -12.46 5.08
C PRO A 143 -4.88 -13.01 4.13
N LYS A 144 -4.38 -12.13 3.26
CA LYS A 144 -3.32 -12.42 2.27
C LYS A 144 -2.32 -11.29 2.26
N VAL A 145 -1.09 -11.60 1.86
CA VAL A 145 -0.12 -10.57 1.51
C VAL A 145 -0.72 -9.69 0.41
N PHE A 146 -0.87 -8.40 0.68
CA PHE A 146 -1.32 -7.40 -0.28
C PHE A 146 -0.24 -6.34 -0.42
N LEU A 147 0.30 -6.20 -1.64
CA LEU A 147 1.50 -5.42 -1.91
C LEU A 147 1.27 -4.35 -2.96
N GLY A 148 1.70 -3.11 -2.67
CA GLY A 148 1.70 -1.99 -3.59
C GLY A 148 1.87 -0.65 -2.89
N TYR A 149 1.99 0.44 -3.65
CA TYR A 149 2.16 1.80 -3.15
C TYR A 149 1.50 2.84 -4.08
N SER A 150 1.72 4.14 -3.86
CA SER A 150 1.10 5.20 -4.67
C SER A 150 -0.42 5.20 -4.48
N ASP A 151 -1.22 5.17 -5.54
CA ASP A 151 -2.69 5.10 -5.48
C ASP A 151 -3.22 3.90 -4.66
N ILE A 152 -2.41 2.84 -4.55
CA ILE A 152 -2.73 1.66 -3.73
C ILE A 152 -2.79 2.01 -2.22
N THR A 153 -2.22 3.13 -1.79
CA THR A 153 -2.36 3.65 -0.42
C THR A 153 -3.82 3.65 0.05
N VAL A 154 -4.76 3.97 -0.84
CA VAL A 154 -6.21 3.95 -0.56
C VAL A 154 -6.69 2.57 -0.12
N LEU A 155 -6.22 1.52 -0.79
CA LEU A 155 -6.55 0.13 -0.46
C LEU A 155 -5.78 -0.36 0.77
N LEU A 156 -4.52 0.07 0.96
CA LEU A 156 -3.76 -0.22 2.18
C LEU A 156 -4.50 0.33 3.41
N GLN A 157 -4.99 1.58 3.35
CA GLN A 157 -5.77 2.17 4.42
C GLN A 157 -7.10 1.45 4.64
N PHE A 158 -7.77 1.01 3.57
CA PHE A 158 -8.99 0.22 3.68
C PHE A 158 -8.73 -1.13 4.37
N LEU A 159 -7.71 -1.87 3.94
CA LEU A 159 -7.36 -3.18 4.52
C LEU A 159 -6.91 -3.04 5.98
N GLU A 160 -6.08 -2.06 6.29
CA GLU A 160 -5.62 -1.82 7.66
C GLU A 160 -6.77 -1.42 8.59
N ASN A 161 -7.57 -0.40 8.22
CA ASN A 161 -8.52 0.22 9.14
C ASN A 161 -9.90 -0.44 9.13
N GLN A 162 -10.38 -0.95 7.98
CA GLN A 162 -11.70 -1.60 7.88
C GLN A 162 -11.61 -3.12 8.04
N CYS A 163 -10.55 -3.74 7.52
CA CYS A 163 -10.37 -5.19 7.62
C CYS A 163 -9.50 -5.60 8.83
N GLY A 164 -8.71 -4.69 9.41
CA GLY A 164 -7.78 -5.00 10.50
C GLY A 164 -6.67 -5.95 10.07
N MET A 165 -6.14 -5.80 8.86
CA MET A 165 -5.13 -6.66 8.25
C MET A 165 -3.80 -5.94 8.11
N VAL A 166 -2.71 -6.68 8.32
CA VAL A 166 -1.37 -6.25 7.92
C VAL A 166 -1.31 -6.25 6.39
N CYS A 167 -0.80 -5.16 5.82
CA CYS A 167 -0.62 -4.98 4.39
C CYS A 167 0.75 -4.33 4.11
N PHE A 168 1.19 -4.32 2.85
CA PHE A 168 2.58 -4.03 2.53
C PHE A 168 2.70 -2.89 1.51
N HIS A 169 3.34 -1.80 1.94
CA HIS A 169 3.76 -0.72 1.08
C HIS A 169 5.09 -1.11 0.42
N GLY A 170 5.10 -1.35 -0.89
CA GLY A 170 6.31 -1.86 -1.56
C GLY A 170 6.12 -2.06 -3.06
N PRO A 171 7.09 -2.71 -3.75
CA PRO A 171 7.23 -2.75 -5.19
C PRO A 171 6.01 -3.29 -5.92
N MET A 172 5.76 -2.80 -7.15
CA MET A 172 4.65 -3.19 -8.01
C MET A 172 5.16 -3.90 -9.27
N VAL A 173 4.27 -4.75 -9.85
CA VAL A 173 4.66 -5.69 -10.92
C VAL A 173 5.18 -4.99 -12.16
N ALA A 174 4.44 -4.04 -12.73
CA ALA A 174 4.81 -3.32 -13.94
C ALA A 174 5.71 -2.08 -13.66
N ARG A 175 6.36 -2.03 -12.50
CA ARG A 175 7.28 -0.97 -12.10
C ARG A 175 8.61 -1.59 -11.63
N GLU A 176 8.79 -1.73 -10.35
CA GLU A 176 10.06 -2.19 -9.76
C GLU A 176 10.37 -3.63 -10.15
N PHE A 177 9.39 -4.54 -10.16
CA PHE A 177 9.64 -5.91 -10.63
C PHE A 177 9.99 -5.96 -12.13
N ALA A 178 9.37 -5.12 -12.96
CA ALA A 178 9.69 -5.01 -14.38
C ALA A 178 11.09 -4.44 -14.65
N LEU A 179 11.58 -3.57 -13.77
CA LEU A 179 12.92 -3.00 -13.84
C LEU A 179 14.00 -3.95 -13.29
N GLY A 180 13.58 -4.89 -12.41
CA GLY A 180 14.50 -5.79 -11.73
C GLY A 180 15.36 -5.09 -10.67
N GLU A 181 16.36 -5.80 -10.14
CA GLU A 181 17.35 -5.20 -9.24
C GLU A 181 18.22 -4.20 -10.01
N PRO A 182 18.60 -3.06 -9.39
CA PRO A 182 18.43 -2.70 -7.99
C PRO A 182 17.20 -1.81 -7.68
N SER A 183 16.14 -1.84 -8.48
CA SER A 183 14.98 -0.94 -8.29
C SER A 183 14.17 -1.22 -7.02
N TYR A 184 14.33 -2.38 -6.41
CA TYR A 184 13.79 -2.73 -5.10
C TYR A 184 14.79 -3.55 -4.29
N ASN A 185 14.65 -3.52 -2.97
CA ASN A 185 15.51 -4.29 -2.06
C ASN A 185 14.92 -5.70 -1.85
N GLN A 186 15.48 -6.68 -2.56
CA GLN A 186 15.01 -8.07 -2.53
C GLN A 186 15.11 -8.70 -1.13
N GLN A 187 16.19 -8.44 -0.40
CA GLN A 187 16.38 -8.98 0.94
C GLN A 187 15.33 -8.45 1.93
N ASN A 188 15.07 -7.14 1.90
CA ASN A 188 14.03 -6.54 2.75
C ASN A 188 12.63 -7.05 2.35
N LEU A 189 12.32 -7.12 1.04
CA LEU A 189 11.07 -7.69 0.55
C LEU A 189 10.88 -9.12 1.06
N HIS A 190 11.88 -9.98 0.90
CA HIS A 190 11.85 -11.36 1.38
C HIS A 190 11.60 -11.42 2.91
N ARG A 191 12.31 -10.62 3.69
CA ARG A 191 12.13 -10.60 5.14
C ARG A 191 10.74 -10.15 5.55
N CYS A 192 10.16 -9.17 4.87
CA CYS A 192 8.79 -8.70 5.16
C CYS A 192 7.72 -9.72 4.80
N LEU A 193 7.87 -10.45 3.69
CA LEU A 193 6.80 -11.29 3.12
C LEU A 193 6.95 -12.79 3.44
N ALA A 194 8.14 -13.25 3.79
CA ALA A 194 8.46 -14.69 3.88
C ALA A 194 9.04 -15.13 5.23
N VAL A 195 9.40 -14.18 6.12
CA VAL A 195 10.05 -14.50 7.39
C VAL A 195 9.16 -14.08 8.55
N SER A 196 8.80 -15.05 9.39
CA SER A 196 7.92 -14.86 10.55
C SER A 196 8.74 -14.61 11.84
N ASP A 197 9.71 -13.67 11.78
CA ASP A 197 10.50 -13.27 12.95
C ASP A 197 10.28 -11.78 13.29
N ALA A 198 10.55 -11.43 14.54
CA ALA A 198 10.56 -10.06 15.02
C ALA A 198 11.98 -9.45 14.92
N GLY A 199 12.08 -8.14 15.16
CA GLY A 199 13.37 -7.45 15.29
C GLY A 199 14.04 -7.08 13.97
N GLN A 200 13.32 -7.13 12.85
CA GLN A 200 13.87 -6.63 11.58
C GLN A 200 14.16 -5.14 11.67
N ARG A 201 15.43 -4.78 11.56
CA ARG A 201 15.88 -3.38 11.46
C ARG A 201 15.90 -2.96 10.00
N ILE A 202 15.24 -1.84 9.71
CA ILE A 202 15.15 -1.20 8.40
C ILE A 202 15.90 0.13 8.50
N ALA A 203 16.98 0.25 7.78
CA ALA A 203 17.82 1.46 7.71
C ALA A 203 18.30 1.63 6.27
N ALA A 204 18.59 2.84 5.87
CA ALA A 204 19.12 3.16 4.55
C ALA A 204 20.15 4.29 4.65
N SER A 205 21.11 4.29 3.73
CA SER A 205 22.02 5.42 3.55
C SER A 205 21.26 6.63 2.99
N GLY A 206 21.65 7.84 3.39
CA GLY A 206 21.03 9.08 2.93
C GLY A 206 19.80 9.51 3.72
N THR A 207 19.43 8.80 4.79
CA THR A 207 18.44 9.30 5.74
C THR A 207 18.96 10.47 6.56
N GLU A 208 18.07 11.36 6.97
CA GLU A 208 18.37 12.57 7.75
C GLU A 208 17.45 12.67 8.96
N THR A 209 18.01 12.93 10.13
CA THR A 209 17.25 13.20 11.35
C THR A 209 16.73 14.64 11.34
N LEU A 210 15.43 14.84 11.23
CA LEU A 210 14.82 16.18 11.35
C LEU A 210 14.51 16.53 12.81
N SER A 211 14.12 15.55 13.61
CA SER A 211 13.88 15.70 15.04
C SER A 211 14.37 14.43 15.75
N PRO A 212 15.32 14.52 16.69
CA PRO A 212 15.86 13.35 17.35
C PRO A 212 14.86 12.68 18.31
N GLY A 213 15.23 11.48 18.76
CA GLY A 213 14.47 10.71 19.73
C GLY A 213 14.03 9.36 19.19
N ALA A 214 13.38 8.59 20.06
CA ALA A 214 12.84 7.28 19.73
C ALA A 214 11.38 7.17 20.20
N ALA A 215 10.56 6.46 19.43
CA ALA A 215 9.17 6.21 19.77
C ALA A 215 8.70 4.87 19.23
N ARG A 216 7.77 4.26 19.96
CA ARG A 216 7.13 3.00 19.57
C ARG A 216 5.66 3.24 19.24
N GLY A 217 5.18 2.57 18.19
CA GLY A 217 3.79 2.58 17.77
C GLY A 217 3.58 1.71 16.55
N ARG A 218 2.33 1.48 16.23
CA ARG A 218 1.98 0.73 15.02
C ARG A 218 2.31 1.55 13.76
N LEU A 219 3.03 0.93 12.82
CA LEU A 219 3.40 1.57 11.56
C LEU A 219 2.18 1.65 10.62
N THR A 220 1.94 2.81 10.07
CA THR A 220 0.91 3.08 9.05
C THR A 220 1.35 4.22 8.14
N GLY A 221 0.64 4.48 7.05
CA GLY A 221 0.96 5.61 6.19
C GLY A 221 0.74 5.37 4.71
N GLY A 222 1.62 5.93 3.87
CA GLY A 222 1.63 5.83 2.42
C GLY A 222 1.80 7.19 1.73
N CYS A 223 1.27 7.31 0.52
CA CYS A 223 1.34 8.52 -0.28
C CYS A 223 0.52 9.66 0.36
N LEU A 224 1.17 10.77 0.70
CA LEU A 224 0.60 11.88 1.47
C LEU A 224 -0.62 12.49 0.77
N SER A 225 -0.57 12.69 -0.55
CA SER A 225 -1.68 13.21 -1.35
C SER A 225 -2.92 12.30 -1.28
N LEU A 226 -2.73 10.99 -1.25
CA LEU A 226 -3.84 10.02 -1.15
C LEU A 226 -4.41 9.98 0.27
N LEU A 227 -3.56 10.05 1.30
CA LEU A 227 -4.00 10.12 2.69
C LEU A 227 -4.84 11.38 2.96
N THR A 228 -4.42 12.53 2.42
CA THR A 228 -5.18 13.77 2.56
C THR A 228 -6.48 13.76 1.76
N ALA A 229 -6.52 13.11 0.61
CA ALA A 229 -7.73 12.95 -0.19
C ALA A 229 -8.79 12.07 0.49
N LEU A 230 -8.39 11.22 1.44
CA LEU A 230 -9.32 10.38 2.23
C LEU A 230 -9.90 11.11 3.45
N LEU A 231 -9.37 12.27 3.86
CA LEU A 231 -9.83 12.99 5.05
C LEU A 231 -11.30 13.40 4.93
N GLY A 232 -12.04 13.27 6.05
CA GLY A 232 -13.47 13.53 6.09
C GLY A 232 -14.34 12.41 5.52
N THR A 233 -13.73 11.30 5.07
CA THR A 233 -14.44 10.09 4.62
C THR A 233 -14.39 8.99 5.70
N PRO A 234 -15.24 7.96 5.60
CA PRO A 234 -15.16 6.79 6.51
C PRO A 234 -13.83 6.02 6.42
N PHE A 235 -13.02 6.30 5.40
CA PHE A 235 -11.78 5.59 5.08
C PHE A 235 -10.51 6.38 5.46
N GLU A 236 -10.67 7.50 6.17
CA GLU A 236 -9.55 8.33 6.57
C GLU A 236 -8.56 7.58 7.48
N ILE A 237 -7.28 7.95 7.37
CA ILE A 237 -6.20 7.34 8.14
C ILE A 237 -6.41 7.49 9.65
N GLN A 238 -6.09 6.44 10.40
CA GLN A 238 -6.02 6.43 11.86
C GLN A 238 -4.56 6.64 12.28
N THR A 239 -4.30 7.71 13.05
CA THR A 239 -2.92 8.18 13.31
C THR A 239 -2.51 8.15 14.79
N ARG A 240 -3.50 8.16 15.71
CA ARG A 240 -3.23 8.22 17.15
C ARG A 240 -2.47 6.97 17.64
N ASN A 241 -1.38 7.19 18.39
CA ASN A 241 -0.47 6.16 18.88
C ASN A 241 0.24 5.36 17.77
N ARG A 242 0.44 5.96 16.58
CA ARG A 242 1.08 5.32 15.44
C ARG A 242 2.35 6.03 15.04
N ILE A 243 3.23 5.31 14.34
CA ILE A 243 4.32 5.86 13.55
C ILE A 243 3.80 6.04 12.14
N LEU A 244 3.91 7.26 11.60
CA LEU A 244 3.46 7.55 10.24
C LEU A 244 4.62 7.47 9.26
N PHE A 245 4.46 6.68 8.20
CA PHE A 245 5.29 6.78 7.00
C PHE A 245 4.58 7.64 5.97
N LEU A 246 5.23 8.69 5.48
CA LEU A 246 4.67 9.64 4.53
C LEU A 246 5.61 9.81 3.33
N GLU A 247 5.15 9.55 2.13
CA GLU A 247 5.90 9.79 0.91
C GLU A 247 5.03 10.50 -0.13
N ASP A 248 5.64 11.13 -1.12
CA ASP A 248 4.95 11.70 -2.29
C ASP A 248 5.94 11.89 -3.44
N VAL A 249 5.43 12.20 -4.63
CA VAL A 249 6.23 12.42 -5.82
C VAL A 249 5.75 13.63 -6.62
N ASN A 250 6.68 14.42 -7.14
CA ASN A 250 6.43 15.59 -8.02
C ASN A 250 5.54 16.68 -7.39
N ALA A 251 5.23 16.62 -6.11
CA ALA A 251 4.49 17.66 -5.41
C ALA A 251 5.42 18.84 -5.08
N LYS A 252 4.98 20.05 -5.34
CA LYS A 252 5.75 21.26 -4.97
C LYS A 252 5.81 21.41 -3.43
N PRO A 253 6.86 22.01 -2.84
CA PRO A 253 6.98 22.19 -1.40
C PRO A 253 5.73 22.81 -0.74
N TYR A 254 5.11 23.83 -1.36
CA TYR A 254 3.87 24.43 -0.85
C TYR A 254 2.66 23.49 -0.92
N GLN A 255 2.67 22.47 -1.79
CA GLN A 255 1.62 21.44 -1.82
C GLN A 255 1.82 20.45 -0.68
N ILE A 256 3.07 20.07 -0.40
CA ILE A 256 3.41 19.23 0.77
C ILE A 256 3.03 19.96 2.07
N ASP A 257 3.41 21.24 2.20
CA ASP A 257 3.01 22.10 3.33
C ASP A 257 1.48 22.08 3.51
N ARG A 258 0.73 22.36 2.45
CA ARG A 258 -0.74 22.36 2.47
C ARG A 258 -1.32 21.03 2.93
N MET A 259 -0.79 19.91 2.46
CA MET A 259 -1.25 18.57 2.83
C MET A 259 -0.93 18.26 4.30
N LEU A 260 0.25 18.64 4.80
CA LEU A 260 0.59 18.49 6.21
C LEU A 260 -0.27 19.39 7.10
N MET A 261 -0.51 20.64 6.68
CA MET A 261 -1.42 21.54 7.38
C MET A 261 -2.86 21.00 7.39
N GLN A 262 -3.30 20.33 6.32
CA GLN A 262 -4.61 19.67 6.30
C GLN A 262 -4.67 18.52 7.31
N LEU A 263 -3.62 17.67 7.40
CA LEU A 263 -3.53 16.63 8.44
C LEU A 263 -3.55 17.25 9.85
N LYS A 264 -2.79 18.33 10.06
CA LYS A 264 -2.75 19.05 11.34
C LYS A 264 -4.12 19.58 11.74
N LEU A 265 -4.78 20.34 10.85
CA LEU A 265 -6.09 20.94 11.11
C LEU A 265 -7.21 19.89 11.28
N ALA A 266 -7.06 18.72 10.66
CA ALA A 266 -7.94 17.57 10.85
C ALA A 266 -7.64 16.78 12.14
N GLY A 267 -6.71 17.24 13.00
CA GLY A 267 -6.32 16.57 14.24
C GLY A 267 -5.54 15.27 14.03
N LYS A 268 -5.06 15.01 12.80
CA LYS A 268 -4.39 13.76 12.47
C LYS A 268 -2.92 13.69 12.92
N LEU A 269 -2.33 14.82 13.32
CA LEU A 269 -1.00 14.84 13.94
C LEU A 269 -1.06 14.72 15.47
N GLU A 270 -2.25 14.81 16.05
CA GLU A 270 -2.49 14.67 17.48
C GLU A 270 -2.24 13.23 17.98
N GLY A 271 -1.29 13.08 18.90
CA GLY A 271 -0.96 11.76 19.47
C GLY A 271 -0.24 10.80 18.52
N VAL A 272 0.30 11.30 17.40
CA VAL A 272 1.27 10.60 16.58
C VAL A 272 2.53 10.36 17.42
N ARG A 273 3.13 9.18 17.29
CA ARG A 273 4.33 8.80 18.03
C ARG A 273 5.63 9.22 17.37
N GLY A 274 5.66 9.21 16.03
CA GLY A 274 6.81 9.60 15.23
C GLY A 274 6.46 9.62 13.76
N ILE A 275 7.30 10.25 12.94
CA ILE A 275 7.08 10.34 11.49
C ILE A 275 8.36 9.92 10.76
N VAL A 276 8.18 9.11 9.74
CA VAL A 276 9.21 8.74 8.77
C VAL A 276 8.78 9.28 7.42
N PHE A 277 9.55 10.17 6.82
CA PHE A 277 9.34 10.60 5.45
C PHE A 277 10.11 9.71 4.48
N GLY A 278 9.50 9.41 3.33
CA GLY A 278 10.19 8.87 2.18
C GLY A 278 11.15 9.86 1.54
N GLU A 279 11.67 9.56 0.36
CA GLU A 279 12.57 10.48 -0.37
C GLU A 279 11.87 11.77 -0.82
N MET A 280 10.56 11.81 -0.87
CA MET A 280 9.78 12.94 -1.42
C MET A 280 10.29 13.29 -2.83
N LEU A 281 10.30 12.27 -3.70
CA LEU A 281 10.97 12.32 -5.00
C LEU A 281 10.48 13.46 -5.88
N ASN A 282 11.41 14.32 -6.34
CA ASN A 282 11.11 15.52 -7.15
C ASN A 282 10.15 16.52 -6.47
N CYS A 283 10.04 16.51 -5.15
CA CYS A 283 9.21 17.46 -4.40
C CYS A 283 9.96 18.79 -4.20
N VAL A 284 10.33 19.43 -5.29
CA VAL A 284 11.05 20.70 -5.36
C VAL A 284 10.28 21.74 -6.15
N GLN A 285 10.48 23.02 -5.84
CA GLN A 285 9.88 24.15 -6.58
C GLN A 285 10.64 24.42 -7.87
N SER A 286 11.97 24.57 -7.75
CA SER A 286 12.92 24.81 -8.82
C SER A 286 14.31 24.36 -8.34
N ALA A 287 15.25 24.22 -9.26
CA ALA A 287 16.62 23.80 -8.92
C ALA A 287 17.37 24.83 -8.06
N ASP A 288 16.98 26.10 -8.12
CA ASP A 288 17.59 27.26 -7.44
C ASP A 288 16.76 27.77 -6.26
N GLN A 289 15.78 26.98 -5.78
CA GLN A 289 15.02 27.38 -4.59
C GLN A 289 15.96 27.57 -3.38
N GLY A 290 15.82 28.69 -2.68
CA GLY A 290 16.69 29.08 -1.57
C GLY A 290 16.41 28.39 -0.23
N TYR A 291 15.65 27.27 -0.22
CA TYR A 291 15.26 26.51 0.98
C TYR A 291 15.12 25.02 0.66
N ARG A 292 15.21 24.19 1.69
CA ARG A 292 15.01 22.74 1.60
C ARG A 292 13.63 22.37 2.06
N LEU A 293 13.03 21.32 1.46
CA LEU A 293 11.74 20.78 1.91
C LEU A 293 11.79 20.39 3.39
N GLN A 294 12.89 19.82 3.87
CA GLN A 294 13.09 19.42 5.25
C GLN A 294 12.89 20.57 6.25
N GLU A 295 13.27 21.80 5.88
CA GLU A 295 13.07 23.00 6.73
C GLU A 295 11.58 23.30 6.91
N ILE A 296 10.79 23.15 5.85
CA ILE A 296 9.33 23.30 5.90
C ILE A 296 8.70 22.22 6.77
N LEU A 297 9.09 20.95 6.55
CA LEU A 297 8.59 19.82 7.33
C LEU A 297 8.87 20.01 8.83
N TYR A 298 10.11 20.39 9.17
CA TYR A 298 10.51 20.64 10.54
C TYR A 298 9.72 21.82 11.17
N ALA A 299 9.54 22.91 10.43
CA ALA A 299 8.82 24.08 10.90
C ALA A 299 7.38 23.75 11.34
N ILE A 300 6.72 22.83 10.60
CA ILE A 300 5.35 22.38 10.89
C ILE A 300 5.33 21.39 12.08
N LEU A 301 6.33 20.50 12.16
CA LEU A 301 6.29 19.35 13.05
C LEU A 301 6.96 19.56 14.40
N LYS A 302 7.84 20.55 14.54
CA LYS A 302 8.63 20.81 15.78
C LYS A 302 7.77 21.01 17.03
N GLU A 303 6.55 21.53 16.88
CA GLU A 303 5.64 21.76 18.01
C GLU A 303 5.12 20.47 18.66
N PHE A 304 5.12 19.35 17.94
CA PHE A 304 4.65 18.05 18.44
C PHE A 304 5.70 17.32 19.28
N GLY A 305 6.98 17.72 19.21
CA GLY A 305 8.07 17.14 20.02
C GLY A 305 8.28 15.64 19.79
N ILE A 306 7.98 15.15 18.59
CA ILE A 306 8.09 13.73 18.21
C ILE A 306 9.34 13.48 17.36
N PRO A 307 9.90 12.25 17.35
CA PRO A 307 10.99 11.90 16.45
C PRO A 307 10.55 11.93 14.99
N VAL A 308 11.41 12.51 14.13
CA VAL A 308 11.16 12.63 12.69
C VAL A 308 12.40 12.24 11.91
N LEU A 309 12.26 11.22 11.05
CA LEU A 309 13.28 10.74 10.12
C LEU A 309 12.86 11.09 8.69
N TYR A 310 13.80 11.48 7.83
CA TYR A 310 13.56 11.83 6.44
C TYR A 310 14.43 10.98 5.51
N GLY A 311 13.91 10.64 4.32
CA GLY A 311 14.66 10.04 3.24
C GLY A 311 14.71 8.50 3.26
N LEU A 312 13.80 7.82 4.00
CA LEU A 312 13.74 6.36 3.94
C LEU A 312 13.20 5.91 2.56
N PRO A 313 13.98 5.19 1.74
CA PRO A 313 13.60 4.89 0.35
C PRO A 313 12.52 3.80 0.30
N SER A 314 11.25 4.20 0.30
CA SER A 314 10.09 3.33 0.11
C SER A 314 9.04 4.06 -0.72
N GLY A 315 8.37 3.39 -1.63
CA GLY A 315 7.41 3.98 -2.56
C GLY A 315 8.09 4.64 -3.76
N HIS A 316 7.78 5.92 -4.01
CA HIS A 316 8.46 6.69 -5.06
C HIS A 316 9.87 7.06 -4.62
N THR A 317 10.84 6.37 -5.17
CA THR A 317 12.26 6.51 -4.79
C THR A 317 13.17 6.47 -6.01
N SER A 318 14.34 7.11 -5.88
CA SER A 318 15.43 7.10 -6.87
C SER A 318 16.34 5.89 -6.70
N THR A 319 16.26 5.19 -5.58
CA THR A 319 17.09 4.04 -5.21
C THR A 319 16.22 2.78 -5.02
N GLY A 320 16.80 1.66 -4.59
CA GLY A 320 16.07 0.41 -4.36
C GLY A 320 14.99 0.55 -3.29
N SER A 321 13.73 0.44 -3.71
CA SER A 321 12.57 0.60 -2.83
C SER A 321 12.52 -0.44 -1.72
N LEU A 322 12.37 0.01 -0.48
CA LEU A 322 12.10 -0.82 0.69
C LEU A 322 10.61 -1.15 0.81
N THR A 323 10.31 -2.35 1.28
CA THR A 323 8.96 -2.77 1.66
C THR A 323 8.72 -2.46 3.13
N LEU A 324 7.59 -1.83 3.44
CA LEU A 324 7.16 -1.51 4.80
C LEU A 324 5.83 -2.20 5.12
N PRO A 325 5.76 -3.04 6.15
CA PRO A 325 4.50 -3.64 6.58
C PRO A 325 3.70 -2.64 7.44
N PHE A 326 2.52 -2.27 6.99
CA PHE A 326 1.58 -1.47 7.77
C PHE A 326 0.70 -2.36 8.65
N GLY A 327 0.38 -1.87 9.84
CA GLY A 327 -0.39 -2.62 10.82
C GLY A 327 0.45 -3.35 11.87
N VAL A 328 1.79 -3.33 11.79
CA VAL A 328 2.69 -3.96 12.78
C VAL A 328 3.24 -2.94 13.77
N GLU A 329 3.55 -3.40 14.99
CA GLU A 329 4.27 -2.59 15.98
C GLU A 329 5.73 -2.37 15.52
N ALA A 330 6.17 -1.12 15.63
CA ALA A 330 7.52 -0.73 15.24
C ALA A 330 8.10 0.30 16.23
N THR A 331 9.42 0.40 16.27
CA THR A 331 10.17 1.46 16.95
C THR A 331 10.90 2.31 15.90
N LEU A 332 10.60 3.59 15.87
CA LEU A 332 11.40 4.58 15.17
C LEU A 332 12.49 5.09 16.12
N ASN A 333 13.74 4.96 15.75
CA ASN A 333 14.86 5.68 16.35
C ASN A 333 15.40 6.67 15.32
N ALA A 334 14.96 7.92 15.41
CA ALA A 334 15.37 8.96 14.47
C ALA A 334 16.80 9.42 14.71
N GLU A 335 17.33 9.30 15.93
CA GLU A 335 18.72 9.64 16.26
C GLU A 335 19.71 8.66 15.63
N GLU A 336 19.42 7.36 15.70
CA GLU A 336 20.24 6.30 15.08
C GLU A 336 19.78 5.96 13.64
N GLN A 337 18.76 6.66 13.14
CA GLN A 337 18.28 6.60 11.75
C GLN A 337 17.79 5.19 11.32
N TYR A 338 16.95 4.56 12.11
CA TYR A 338 16.35 3.30 11.74
C TYR A 338 14.87 3.16 12.18
N LEU A 339 14.19 2.26 11.50
CA LEU A 339 12.89 1.73 11.88
C LEU A 339 13.05 0.24 12.20
N GLN A 340 12.62 -0.21 13.37
CA GLN A 340 12.66 -1.62 13.76
C GLN A 340 11.26 -2.18 13.89
N LEU A 341 11.00 -3.31 13.25
CA LEU A 341 9.75 -4.03 13.40
C LEU A 341 9.80 -4.86 14.68
N GLU A 342 8.89 -4.63 15.61
CA GLU A 342 8.85 -5.28 16.92
C GLU A 342 8.15 -6.64 16.90
N GLU A 343 7.49 -6.93 15.80
CA GLU A 343 6.78 -8.19 15.56
C GLU A 343 6.88 -8.61 14.10
N ALA A 344 6.67 -9.90 13.83
CA ALA A 344 6.59 -10.41 12.47
C ALA A 344 5.40 -9.80 11.71
N ALA A 345 5.56 -9.52 10.42
CA ALA A 345 4.49 -9.02 9.56
C ALA A 345 3.60 -10.14 8.99
N VAL A 346 4.09 -11.36 8.98
CA VAL A 346 3.44 -12.58 8.47
C VAL A 346 3.47 -13.68 9.52
N GLU A 347 2.65 -14.72 9.37
CA GLU A 347 2.57 -15.92 10.26
C GLU A 347 2.86 -17.23 9.53
#